data_bad8e3d7e0abb4c8a0e7e97e98e075f0
#
_entry.id   bad8e3d7e0abb4c8a0e7e97e98e075f0
#
_cell.length_a   1.000
_cell.length_b   1.000
_cell.length_c   1.000
_cell.angle_alpha   90.00
_cell.angle_beta   90.00
_cell.angle_gamma   90.00
#
_symmetry.space_group_name_H-M   'P 1'
#
loop_
_entity.id
_entity.type
_entity.pdbx_description
1 polymer ?
#
loop_
_entity_poly.entity_id
_entity_poly.type
_entity_poly.pdbx_seq_one_letter_code
_entity_poly.pdbx_strand_id
1 'polypeptide(L)'
;VEDTRQRALKTIGMLRDNGVQHVRTHIDVTDPSLTALEAMLRVKKEAAHLIDLQIVAFPQEGIESFPGGRELMTRAIEMGADVVGGIPHYENTRDKGVSSLVFLMDLAERHGCLVDVHCDETDDPQSRFLEVLA
;
A
#
# COMPACT_ATOMS: atom_id res chain seq x y z
N VAL A 1 12.44 -3.49 -12.60
CA VAL A 1 12.18 -2.03 -12.63
C VAL A 1 11.69 -1.59 -14.00
N GLU A 2 12.46 -1.80 -15.07
CA GLU A 2 12.08 -1.28 -16.41
C GLU A 2 10.82 -1.96 -16.97
N ASP A 3 10.70 -3.27 -16.88
CA ASP A 3 9.49 -4.01 -17.32
C ASP A 3 8.23 -3.55 -16.56
N THR A 4 8.31 -3.40 -15.24
CA THR A 4 7.22 -2.88 -14.40
C THR A 4 6.80 -1.49 -14.85
N ARG A 5 7.77 -0.60 -15.10
CA ARG A 5 7.54 0.75 -15.58
C ARG A 5 6.80 0.76 -16.94
N GLN A 6 7.28 -0.01 -17.91
CA GLN A 6 6.67 -0.07 -19.25
C GLN A 6 5.23 -0.57 -19.20
N ARG A 7 4.96 -1.63 -18.43
CA ARG A 7 3.60 -2.16 -18.25
C ARG A 7 2.68 -1.15 -17.58
N ALA A 8 3.15 -0.48 -16.53
CA ALA A 8 2.38 0.54 -15.83
C ALA A 8 2.03 1.72 -16.74
N LEU A 9 2.98 2.25 -17.49
CA LEU A 9 2.73 3.35 -18.45
C LEU A 9 1.73 2.96 -19.54
N LYS A 10 1.81 1.73 -20.05
CA LYS A 10 0.83 1.22 -21.01
C LYS A 10 -0.57 1.16 -20.39
N THR A 11 -0.70 0.64 -19.17
CA THR A 11 -1.97 0.58 -18.44
C THR A 11 -2.54 1.98 -18.19
N ILE A 12 -1.71 2.91 -17.77
CA ILE A 12 -2.10 4.32 -17.57
C ILE A 12 -2.64 4.93 -18.86
N GLY A 13 -1.99 4.68 -20.00
CA GLY A 13 -2.49 5.12 -21.30
C GLY A 13 -3.89 4.59 -21.61
N MET A 14 -4.12 3.30 -21.37
CA MET A 14 -5.44 2.68 -21.56
C MET A 14 -6.49 3.27 -20.59
N LEU A 15 -6.15 3.50 -19.33
CA LEU A 15 -7.06 4.12 -18.36
C LEU A 15 -7.45 5.54 -18.77
N ARG A 16 -6.47 6.36 -19.13
CA ARG A 16 -6.70 7.72 -19.65
C ARG A 16 -7.62 7.71 -20.87
N ASP A 17 -7.39 6.83 -21.83
CA ASP A 17 -8.18 6.74 -23.06
C ASP A 17 -9.65 6.32 -22.79
N ASN A 18 -9.91 5.75 -21.61
CA ASN A 18 -11.24 5.45 -21.07
C ASN A 18 -11.77 6.52 -20.09
N GLY A 19 -11.13 7.68 -20.00
CA GLY A 19 -11.60 8.82 -19.21
C GLY A 19 -11.23 8.78 -17.73
N VAL A 20 -10.34 7.86 -17.29
CA VAL A 20 -9.86 7.79 -15.91
C VAL A 20 -8.86 8.91 -15.67
N GLN A 21 -9.09 9.73 -14.65
CA GLN A 21 -8.24 10.85 -14.25
C GLN A 21 -7.47 10.60 -12.97
N HIS A 22 -8.00 9.77 -12.07
CA HIS A 22 -7.39 9.47 -10.77
C HIS A 22 -7.28 7.95 -10.60
N VAL A 23 -6.13 7.49 -10.18
CA VAL A 23 -5.86 6.07 -9.93
C VAL A 23 -5.18 5.90 -8.58
N ARG A 24 -5.66 4.98 -7.76
CA ARG A 24 -4.97 4.47 -6.58
C ARG A 24 -4.46 3.07 -6.88
N THR A 25 -3.19 2.81 -6.62
CA THR A 25 -2.57 1.50 -6.84
C THR A 25 -1.85 1.03 -5.58
N HIS A 26 -1.98 -0.26 -5.29
CA HIS A 26 -1.33 -0.91 -4.17
C HIS A 26 0.00 -1.50 -4.64
N ILE A 27 1.07 -1.16 -3.95
CA ILE A 27 2.42 -1.67 -4.24
C ILE A 27 2.89 -2.48 -3.06
N ASP A 28 3.11 -3.77 -3.29
CA ASP A 28 3.68 -4.65 -2.29
C ASP A 28 5.05 -4.16 -1.85
N VAL A 29 5.20 -3.96 -0.53
CA VAL A 29 6.42 -3.48 0.11
C VAL A 29 7.11 -4.55 0.95
N THR A 30 6.74 -5.82 0.79
CA THR A 30 7.42 -6.94 1.47
C THR A 30 8.74 -7.34 0.80
N ASP A 31 9.08 -6.78 -0.36
CA ASP A 31 10.43 -6.86 -0.92
C ASP A 31 11.37 -5.88 -0.20
N PRO A 32 12.42 -6.36 0.52
CA PRO A 32 13.36 -5.49 1.25
C PRO A 32 14.07 -4.44 0.39
N SER A 33 14.17 -4.67 -0.92
CA SER A 33 14.76 -3.72 -1.87
C SER A 33 13.78 -2.61 -2.29
N LEU A 34 12.48 -2.77 -2.05
CA LEU A 34 11.40 -1.87 -2.48
C LEU A 34 11.45 -1.55 -3.99
N THR A 35 11.90 -2.51 -4.79
CA THR A 35 12.11 -2.36 -6.24
C THR A 35 10.83 -1.95 -6.98
N ALA A 36 9.70 -2.55 -6.63
CA ALA A 36 8.40 -2.22 -7.24
C ALA A 36 7.96 -0.80 -6.90
N LEU A 37 8.14 -0.38 -5.64
CA LEU A 37 7.84 0.98 -5.20
C LEU A 37 8.70 2.01 -5.95
N GLU A 38 10.01 1.78 -6.06
CA GLU A 38 10.91 2.67 -6.81
C GLU A 38 10.44 2.84 -8.27
N ALA A 39 10.08 1.73 -8.92
CA ALA A 39 9.56 1.76 -10.28
C ALA A 39 8.29 2.61 -10.39
N MET A 40 7.34 2.43 -9.46
CA MET A 40 6.06 3.14 -9.49
C MET A 40 6.18 4.62 -9.12
N LEU A 41 7.12 4.99 -8.25
CA LEU A 41 7.42 6.40 -7.99
C LEU A 41 7.99 7.12 -9.22
N ARG A 42 8.77 6.43 -10.04
CA ARG A 42 9.22 6.96 -11.36
C ARG A 42 8.04 7.10 -12.31
N VAL A 43 7.18 6.08 -12.42
CA VAL A 43 5.97 6.11 -13.25
C VAL A 43 5.07 7.27 -12.84
N LYS A 44 4.84 7.50 -11.55
CA LYS A 44 4.03 8.60 -11.03
C LYS A 44 4.53 9.95 -11.55
N LYS A 45 5.84 10.19 -11.50
CA LYS A 45 6.45 11.43 -12.01
C LYS A 45 6.28 11.58 -13.54
N GLU A 46 6.51 10.51 -14.28
CA GLU A 46 6.40 10.51 -15.73
C GLU A 46 4.96 10.70 -16.23
N ALA A 47 3.99 10.08 -15.55
CA ALA A 47 2.59 10.10 -15.92
C ALA A 47 1.80 11.27 -15.32
N ALA A 48 2.41 12.15 -14.55
CA ALA A 48 1.73 13.26 -13.85
C ALA A 48 0.93 14.20 -14.77
N HIS A 49 1.29 14.26 -16.06
CA HIS A 49 0.56 15.04 -17.06
C HIS A 49 -0.63 14.29 -17.68
N LEU A 50 -0.79 13.00 -17.38
CA LEU A 50 -1.85 12.12 -17.90
C LEU A 50 -2.93 11.83 -16.89
N ILE A 51 -2.53 11.45 -15.68
CA ILE A 51 -3.41 11.07 -14.58
C ILE A 51 -2.82 11.47 -13.23
N ASP A 52 -3.67 11.58 -12.22
CA ASP A 52 -3.26 11.66 -10.82
C ASP A 52 -3.14 10.26 -10.24
N LEU A 53 -1.91 9.87 -9.86
CA LEU A 53 -1.59 8.53 -9.36
C LEU A 53 -1.26 8.58 -7.87
N GLN A 54 -2.09 7.92 -7.05
CA GLN A 54 -1.81 7.64 -5.64
C GLN A 54 -1.19 6.25 -5.47
N ILE A 55 -0.11 6.17 -4.70
CA ILE A 55 0.59 4.92 -4.39
C ILE A 55 0.33 4.55 -2.93
N VAL A 56 -0.26 3.38 -2.71
CA VAL A 56 -0.43 2.76 -1.40
C VAL A 56 0.77 1.86 -1.13
N ALA A 57 1.51 2.11 -0.05
CA ALA A 57 2.48 1.14 0.48
C ALA A 57 1.71 0.00 1.12
N PHE A 58 1.69 -1.19 0.50
CA PHE A 58 0.84 -2.28 0.90
C PHE A 58 1.65 -3.47 1.44
N PRO A 59 1.44 -3.88 2.70
CA PRO A 59 2.18 -4.98 3.33
C PRO A 59 1.51 -6.33 3.04
N GLN A 60 1.68 -6.87 1.84
CA GLN A 60 0.98 -8.08 1.36
C GLN A 60 1.12 -9.29 2.29
N GLU A 61 2.24 -9.44 2.98
CA GLU A 61 2.53 -10.55 3.90
C GLU A 61 2.33 -10.16 5.39
N GLY A 62 1.64 -9.05 5.65
CA GLY A 62 1.48 -8.48 6.98
C GLY A 62 2.62 -7.55 7.40
N ILE A 63 2.45 -6.89 8.54
CA ILE A 63 3.44 -5.96 9.13
C ILE A 63 4.15 -6.64 10.29
N GLU A 64 3.40 -7.22 11.23
CA GLU A 64 3.91 -7.82 12.46
C GLU A 64 4.38 -9.27 12.26
N SER A 65 3.85 -9.95 11.28
CA SER A 65 4.21 -11.32 10.95
C SER A 65 5.35 -11.40 9.94
N PHE A 66 5.62 -10.30 9.24
CA PHE A 66 6.70 -10.22 8.27
C PHE A 66 7.98 -9.62 8.90
N PRO A 67 9.16 -10.27 8.73
CA PRO A 67 10.42 -9.75 9.27
C PRO A 67 10.75 -8.36 8.73
N GLY A 68 10.89 -7.37 9.61
CA GLY A 68 11.18 -5.98 9.22
C GLY A 68 9.99 -5.23 8.60
N GLY A 69 8.74 -5.73 8.77
CA GLY A 69 7.56 -5.13 8.15
C GLY A 69 7.35 -3.67 8.55
N ARG A 70 7.53 -3.32 9.82
CA ARG A 70 7.41 -1.93 10.30
C ARG A 70 8.45 -1.00 9.65
N GLU A 71 9.69 -1.45 9.55
CA GLU A 71 10.77 -0.69 8.92
C GLU A 71 10.53 -0.49 7.43
N LEU A 72 10.04 -1.53 6.74
CA LEU A 72 9.73 -1.47 5.31
C LEU A 72 8.56 -0.52 5.03
N MET A 73 7.50 -0.56 5.83
CA MET A 73 6.39 0.37 5.73
C MET A 73 6.84 1.82 5.96
N THR A 74 7.64 2.06 7.00
CA THR A 74 8.17 3.39 7.29
C THR A 74 9.02 3.91 6.13
N ARG A 75 9.96 3.10 5.64
CA ARG A 75 10.78 3.45 4.47
C ARG A 75 9.96 3.74 3.22
N ALA A 76 8.90 2.95 2.98
CA ALA A 76 8.05 3.15 1.80
C ALA A 76 7.36 4.52 1.83
N ILE A 77 6.85 4.95 2.98
CA ILE A 77 6.26 6.28 3.16
C ILE A 77 7.32 7.38 3.02
N GLU A 78 8.50 7.22 3.64
CA GLU A 78 9.62 8.16 3.52
C GLU A 78 10.14 8.29 2.07
N MET A 79 10.05 7.23 1.26
CA MET A 79 10.39 7.26 -0.17
C MET A 79 9.36 8.03 -1.01
N GLY A 80 8.15 8.24 -0.50
CA GLY A 80 7.11 9.05 -1.16
C GLY A 80 5.87 8.27 -1.59
N ALA A 81 5.56 7.12 -0.98
CA ALA A 81 4.23 6.54 -1.08
C ALA A 81 3.22 7.49 -0.42
N ASP A 82 2.01 7.57 -0.96
CA ASP A 82 1.00 8.58 -0.58
C ASP A 82 0.08 8.09 0.54
N VAL A 83 -0.07 6.79 0.67
CA VAL A 83 -1.09 6.15 1.52
C VAL A 83 -0.47 4.98 2.27
N VAL A 84 -0.80 4.87 3.55
CA VAL A 84 -0.40 3.72 4.38
C VAL A 84 -1.41 2.60 4.20
N GLY A 85 -0.96 1.47 3.70
CA GLY A 85 -1.78 0.27 3.51
C GLY A 85 -1.79 -0.65 4.72
N GLY A 86 -2.75 -1.59 4.75
CA GLY A 86 -2.82 -2.62 5.78
C GLY A 86 -3.66 -3.82 5.38
N ILE A 87 -3.37 -4.96 5.99
CA ILE A 87 -4.10 -6.22 5.80
C ILE A 87 -4.09 -7.05 7.11
N PRO A 88 -4.83 -6.59 8.16
CA PRO A 88 -4.71 -7.14 9.51
C PRO A 88 -5.14 -8.61 9.63
N HIS A 89 -6.06 -9.07 8.80
CA HIS A 89 -6.52 -10.47 8.81
C HIS A 89 -5.49 -11.45 8.21
N TYR A 90 -4.43 -10.94 7.59
CA TYR A 90 -3.32 -11.75 7.08
C TYR A 90 -2.22 -12.00 8.13
N GLU A 91 -2.29 -11.31 9.26
CA GLU A 91 -1.38 -11.53 10.36
C GLU A 91 -1.60 -12.90 11.03
N ASN A 92 -0.53 -13.52 11.55
CA ASN A 92 -0.55 -14.87 12.10
C ASN A 92 -1.46 -15.02 13.35
N THR A 93 -1.76 -13.92 14.04
CA THR A 93 -2.65 -13.88 15.21
C THR A 93 -3.48 -12.62 15.22
N ARG A 94 -4.64 -12.65 15.91
CA ARG A 94 -5.49 -11.47 16.08
C ARG A 94 -4.74 -10.32 16.77
N ASP A 95 -3.94 -10.60 17.80
CA ASP A 95 -3.19 -9.57 18.53
C ASP A 95 -2.20 -8.86 17.61
N LYS A 96 -1.54 -9.58 16.70
CA LYS A 96 -0.69 -8.98 15.68
C LYS A 96 -1.49 -8.14 14.69
N GLY A 97 -2.68 -8.60 14.29
CA GLY A 97 -3.57 -7.81 13.43
C GLY A 97 -3.99 -6.50 14.08
N VAL A 98 -4.33 -6.51 15.37
CA VAL A 98 -4.61 -5.29 16.12
C VAL A 98 -3.37 -4.40 16.24
N SER A 99 -2.20 -4.98 16.54
CA SER A 99 -0.93 -4.24 16.63
C SER A 99 -0.55 -3.61 15.29
N SER A 100 -0.77 -4.31 14.18
CA SER A 100 -0.52 -3.76 12.83
C SER A 100 -1.43 -2.57 12.53
N LEU A 101 -2.71 -2.61 12.91
CA LEU A 101 -3.63 -1.47 12.77
C LEU A 101 -3.18 -0.25 13.58
N VAL A 102 -2.80 -0.44 14.84
CA VAL A 102 -2.27 0.65 15.67
C VAL A 102 -1.03 1.27 15.03
N PHE A 103 -0.09 0.43 14.58
CA PHE A 103 1.13 0.90 13.93
C PHE A 103 0.85 1.69 12.65
N LEU A 104 -0.03 1.20 11.78
CA LEU A 104 -0.31 1.90 10.51
C LEU A 104 -1.02 3.23 10.73
N MET A 105 -1.90 3.33 11.75
CA MET A 105 -2.56 4.59 12.12
C MET A 105 -1.54 5.60 12.66
N ASP A 106 -0.65 5.19 13.56
CA ASP A 106 0.45 6.02 14.07
C ASP A 106 1.38 6.50 12.93
N LEU A 107 1.70 5.62 11.99
CA LEU A 107 2.53 5.97 10.85
C LEU A 107 1.84 7.01 9.96
N ALA A 108 0.56 6.81 9.67
CA ALA A 108 -0.23 7.72 8.85
C ALA A 108 -0.36 9.10 9.52
N GLU A 109 -0.63 9.15 10.82
CA GLU A 109 -0.71 10.41 11.57
C GLU A 109 0.61 11.18 11.54
N ARG A 110 1.73 10.51 11.81
CA ARG A 110 3.07 11.14 11.81
C ARG A 110 3.46 11.73 10.47
N HIS A 111 3.02 11.13 9.37
CA HIS A 111 3.37 11.58 8.01
C HIS A 111 2.24 12.37 7.32
N GLY A 112 1.09 12.54 7.96
CA GLY A 112 -0.07 13.22 7.37
C GLY A 112 -0.65 12.48 6.15
N CYS A 113 -0.54 11.14 6.12
CA CYS A 113 -1.02 10.28 5.04
C CYS A 113 -2.45 9.80 5.27
N LEU A 114 -3.12 9.41 4.20
CA LEU A 114 -4.34 8.62 4.27
C LEU A 114 -4.01 7.16 4.62
N VAL A 115 -5.04 6.42 5.04
CA VAL A 115 -4.98 4.99 5.32
C VAL A 115 -5.91 4.24 4.36
N ASP A 116 -5.46 3.08 3.90
CA ASP A 116 -6.21 2.19 3.00
C ASP A 116 -6.00 0.74 3.46
N VAL A 117 -7.03 0.15 4.08
CA VAL A 117 -6.91 -1.15 4.75
C VAL A 117 -7.87 -2.16 4.15
N HIS A 118 -7.35 -3.33 3.77
CA HIS A 118 -8.16 -4.49 3.44
C HIS A 118 -8.55 -5.22 4.73
N CYS A 119 -9.75 -4.93 5.24
CA CYS A 119 -10.27 -5.57 6.45
C CYS A 119 -11.19 -6.73 6.11
N ASP A 120 -11.01 -7.83 6.86
CA ASP A 120 -11.98 -8.93 6.94
C ASP A 120 -12.29 -9.62 5.59
N GLU A 121 -11.35 -9.60 4.66
CA GLU A 121 -11.42 -10.32 3.39
C GLU A 121 -11.11 -11.82 3.62
N THR A 122 -11.98 -12.48 4.38
CA THR A 122 -11.85 -13.87 4.83
C THR A 122 -13.22 -14.47 5.14
N ASP A 123 -13.32 -15.79 5.10
CA ASP A 123 -14.52 -16.54 5.49
C ASP A 123 -14.68 -16.68 7.03
N ASP A 124 -13.74 -16.17 7.82
CA ASP A 124 -13.80 -16.23 9.28
C ASP A 124 -14.70 -15.11 9.85
N PRO A 125 -15.88 -15.43 10.42
CA PRO A 125 -16.77 -14.43 11.02
C PRO A 125 -16.19 -13.79 12.29
N GLN A 126 -15.08 -14.29 12.83
CA GLN A 126 -14.40 -13.73 13.99
C GLN A 126 -13.29 -12.73 13.61
N SER A 127 -13.04 -12.51 12.34
CA SER A 127 -12.03 -11.56 11.87
C SER A 127 -12.26 -10.17 12.46
N ARG A 128 -13.34 -9.48 12.14
CA ARG A 128 -13.86 -8.26 12.79
C ARG A 128 -12.80 -7.18 13.05
N PHE A 129 -11.84 -7.00 12.14
CA PHE A 129 -10.82 -5.96 12.25
C PHE A 129 -11.35 -4.57 11.92
N LEU A 130 -12.42 -4.49 11.13
CA LEU A 130 -13.10 -3.22 10.86
C LEU A 130 -13.58 -2.56 12.15
N GLU A 131 -14.00 -3.35 13.16
CA GLU A 131 -14.42 -2.81 14.46
C GLU A 131 -13.26 -2.24 15.28
N VAL A 132 -12.03 -2.70 15.03
CA VAL A 132 -10.83 -2.17 15.68
C VAL A 132 -10.38 -0.88 14.99
N LEU A 133 -10.58 -0.79 13.68
CA LEU A 133 -10.20 0.36 12.87
C LEU A 133 -11.15 1.55 13.08
N ALA A 134 -12.44 1.29 13.34
CA ALA A 134 -13.49 2.31 13.51
C ALA A 134 -13.45 3.00 14.86
#